data_74d7b16ec133c8610e4d9f04c3309505
#
_entry.id   74d7b16ec133c8610e4d9f04c3309505
#
_cell.length_a   1.000
_cell.length_b   1.000
_cell.length_c   1.000
_cell.angle_alpha   90.00
_cell.angle_beta   90.00
_cell.angle_gamma   90.00
#
_symmetry.space_group_name_H-M   'P 1'
#
loop_
_entity.id
_entity.type
_entity.pdbx_description
1 polymer ?
#
loop_
_entity_poly.entity_id
_entity_poly.type
_entity_poly.pdbx_seq_one_letter_code
_entity_poly.pdbx_strand_id
1 'polypeptide(L)'
;GAYHHITVVGKEDAFCDHIYDVTGSLCENNDKFAIDRKLPKIDIGDRIVIHDTGAHGHAMGFNYNGKLRSAELLLREDGSVELIRRAETLDDYFATLDIPGGLMKPHA
;
A
#
# COMPACT_ATOMS: atom_id res chain seq x y z
N GLY A 1 3.10 -18.30 -4.41
CA GLY A 1 2.46 -16.98 -4.41
C GLY A 1 2.64 -16.26 -5.73
N ALA A 2 1.95 -15.15 -5.86
CA ALA A 2 2.03 -14.30 -7.04
C ALA A 2 3.38 -13.57 -7.08
N TYR A 3 3.93 -13.43 -8.29
CA TYR A 3 5.12 -12.63 -8.52
C TYR A 3 4.73 -11.24 -9.00
N HIS A 4 5.28 -10.22 -8.38
CA HIS A 4 5.16 -8.84 -8.84
C HIS A 4 6.54 -8.23 -9.02
N HIS A 5 6.75 -7.59 -10.18
CA HIS A 5 7.97 -6.84 -10.41
C HIS A 5 8.01 -5.63 -9.50
N ILE A 6 9.20 -5.33 -8.97
CA ILE A 6 9.38 -4.22 -8.03
C ILE A 6 10.51 -3.33 -8.56
N THR A 7 10.29 -2.02 -8.56
CA THR A 7 11.31 -1.04 -8.90
C THR A 7 11.43 0.00 -7.81
N VAL A 8 12.59 0.67 -7.76
CA VAL A 8 12.84 1.78 -6.83
C VAL A 8 12.83 3.07 -7.63
N VAL A 9 11.98 4.01 -7.25
CA VAL A 9 11.83 5.28 -7.97
C VAL A 9 13.14 6.03 -8.01
N GLY A 10 13.57 6.41 -9.22
CA GLY A 10 14.84 7.11 -9.44
C GLY A 10 16.07 6.21 -9.54
N LYS A 11 15.92 4.90 -9.35
CA LYS A 11 17.03 3.93 -9.39
C LYS A 11 16.77 2.78 -10.38
N GLU A 12 15.90 3.01 -11.36
CA GLU A 12 15.45 1.96 -12.29
C GLU A 12 16.60 1.38 -13.11
N ASP A 13 17.63 2.19 -13.40
CA ASP A 13 18.80 1.76 -14.18
C ASP A 13 20.01 1.34 -13.32
N ALA A 14 19.88 1.35 -12.00
CA ALA A 14 20.95 0.96 -11.10
C ALA A 14 21.08 -0.56 -11.04
N PHE A 15 22.30 -1.04 -10.71
CA PHE A 15 22.53 -2.47 -10.52
C PHE A 15 21.71 -3.01 -9.33
N CYS A 16 21.10 -4.17 -9.55
CA CYS A 16 20.37 -4.89 -8.50
C CYS A 16 21.35 -5.80 -7.74
N ASP A 17 22.17 -5.20 -6.90
CA ASP A 17 23.27 -5.86 -6.19
C ASP A 17 23.00 -6.06 -4.69
N HIS A 18 21.82 -5.73 -4.23
CA HIS A 18 21.38 -5.93 -2.85
C HIS A 18 20.19 -6.90 -2.83
N ILE A 19 20.05 -7.63 -1.74
CA ILE A 19 18.98 -8.62 -1.56
C ILE A 19 18.09 -8.15 -0.43
N TYR A 20 16.79 -8.05 -0.72
CA TYR A 20 15.78 -7.59 0.24
C TYR A 20 14.59 -8.50 0.31
N ASP A 21 13.99 -8.57 1.49
CA ASP A 21 12.58 -8.94 1.65
C ASP A 21 11.76 -7.65 1.60
N VAL A 22 10.70 -7.63 0.82
CA VAL A 22 9.78 -6.50 0.74
C VAL A 22 8.52 -6.86 1.50
N THR A 23 8.30 -6.18 2.62
CA THR A 23 7.23 -6.51 3.56
C THR A 23 6.32 -5.32 3.80
N GLY A 24 5.11 -5.59 4.30
CA GLY A 24 4.26 -4.58 4.92
C GLY A 24 4.68 -4.32 6.36
N SER A 25 3.87 -3.56 7.06
CA SER A 25 4.13 -3.14 8.44
C SER A 25 3.35 -3.94 9.49
N LEU A 26 2.71 -5.02 9.10
CA LEU A 26 1.93 -5.86 10.01
C LEU A 26 2.83 -6.84 10.76
N CYS A 27 2.39 -7.28 11.93
CA CYS A 27 3.04 -8.34 12.68
C CYS A 27 2.62 -9.73 12.19
N GLU A 28 2.49 -9.88 10.89
CA GLU A 28 2.01 -11.09 10.22
C GLU A 28 3.09 -11.60 9.26
N ASN A 29 3.47 -12.86 9.39
CA ASN A 29 4.56 -13.45 8.59
C ASN A 29 4.27 -13.47 7.09
N ASN A 30 3.00 -13.47 6.69
CA ASN A 30 2.60 -13.48 5.29
C ASN A 30 2.46 -12.09 4.68
N ASP A 31 2.73 -11.02 5.43
CA ASP A 31 2.67 -9.65 4.93
C ASP A 31 3.94 -9.31 4.14
N LYS A 32 4.13 -10.00 3.03
CA LYS A 32 5.31 -9.89 2.19
C LYS A 32 4.93 -9.83 0.72
N PHE A 33 5.59 -8.95 -0.02
CA PHE A 33 5.49 -8.88 -1.48
C PHE A 33 6.60 -9.65 -2.18
N ALA A 34 7.76 -9.76 -1.55
CA ALA A 34 8.91 -10.47 -2.12
C ALA A 34 9.84 -10.94 -1.00
N ILE A 35 10.53 -12.05 -1.28
CA ILE A 35 11.56 -12.63 -0.40
C ILE A 35 12.83 -12.79 -1.23
N ASP A 36 13.97 -12.41 -0.66
CA ASP A 36 15.28 -12.52 -1.29
C ASP A 36 15.31 -11.90 -2.70
N ARG A 37 14.67 -10.75 -2.85
CA ARG A 37 14.60 -10.04 -4.12
C ARG A 37 15.85 -9.20 -4.34
N LYS A 38 16.49 -9.34 -5.50
CA LYS A 38 17.59 -8.48 -5.92
C LYS A 38 17.06 -7.14 -6.38
N LEU A 39 17.51 -6.09 -5.74
CA LEU A 39 17.12 -4.70 -6.00
C LEU A 39 18.32 -3.78 -5.87
N PRO A 40 18.26 -2.56 -6.42
CA PRO A 40 19.25 -1.54 -6.10
C PRO A 40 19.26 -1.26 -4.60
N LYS A 41 20.36 -0.67 -4.10
CA LYS A 41 20.42 -0.24 -2.70
C LYS A 41 19.25 0.72 -2.40
N ILE A 42 18.51 0.41 -1.34
CA ILE A 42 17.35 1.19 -0.89
C ILE A 42 17.73 1.93 0.37
N ASP A 43 17.44 3.22 0.41
CA ASP A 43 17.62 4.07 1.58
C ASP A 43 16.28 4.37 2.23
N ILE A 44 16.30 4.70 3.51
CA ILE A 44 15.07 5.12 4.23
C ILE A 44 14.51 6.36 3.54
N GLY A 45 13.21 6.33 3.24
CA GLY A 45 12.52 7.38 2.51
C GLY A 45 12.41 7.14 1.02
N ASP A 46 13.09 6.15 0.48
CA ASP A 46 12.92 5.76 -0.92
C ASP A 46 11.50 5.22 -1.16
N ARG A 47 11.02 5.44 -2.38
CA ARG A 47 9.73 4.93 -2.84
C ARG A 47 9.93 3.75 -3.75
N ILE A 48 9.14 2.73 -3.55
CA ILE A 48 9.13 1.55 -4.42
C ILE A 48 7.80 1.45 -5.16
N VAL A 49 7.86 0.85 -6.34
CA VAL A 49 6.67 0.55 -7.13
C VAL A 49 6.53 -0.96 -7.22
N ILE A 50 5.40 -1.47 -6.78
CA ILE A 50 5.02 -2.86 -6.95
C ILE A 50 4.10 -2.91 -8.16
N HIS A 51 4.59 -3.50 -9.25
CA HIS A 51 3.91 -3.45 -10.55
C HIS A 51 2.74 -4.41 -10.64
N ASP A 52 1.76 -4.05 -11.48
CA ASP A 52 0.64 -4.91 -11.88
C ASP A 52 -0.25 -5.36 -10.71
N THR A 53 -0.43 -4.48 -9.72
CA THR A 53 -1.27 -4.76 -8.54
C THR A 53 -2.62 -4.05 -8.59
N GLY A 54 -2.86 -3.17 -9.55
CA GLY A 54 -4.04 -2.29 -9.57
C GLY A 54 -5.37 -3.03 -9.59
N ALA A 55 -5.42 -4.18 -10.26
CA ALA A 55 -6.66 -4.92 -10.39
C ALA A 55 -7.17 -5.51 -9.06
N HIS A 56 -6.30 -5.78 -8.11
CA HIS A 56 -6.67 -6.44 -6.86
C HIS A 56 -5.98 -5.89 -5.61
N GLY A 57 -5.03 -4.97 -5.77
CA GLY A 57 -4.28 -4.46 -4.64
C GLY A 57 -5.15 -3.79 -3.58
N HIS A 58 -6.07 -2.92 -3.99
CA HIS A 58 -7.01 -2.30 -3.07
C HIS A 58 -8.13 -3.26 -2.65
N ALA A 59 -8.67 -4.03 -3.61
CA ALA A 59 -9.80 -4.91 -3.34
C ALA A 59 -9.47 -6.03 -2.34
N MET A 60 -8.22 -6.50 -2.34
CA MET A 60 -7.74 -7.50 -1.40
C MET A 60 -7.20 -6.90 -0.11
N GLY A 61 -7.09 -5.58 -0.03
CA GLY A 61 -6.66 -4.89 1.17
C GLY A 61 -7.70 -4.96 2.29
N PHE A 62 -7.26 -4.86 3.53
CA PHE A 62 -8.13 -4.92 4.70
C PHE A 62 -7.52 -4.08 5.83
N ASN A 63 -8.33 -3.88 6.87
CA ASN A 63 -7.97 -3.00 7.98
C ASN A 63 -7.29 -3.72 9.15
N TYR A 64 -6.65 -4.84 8.92
CA TYR A 64 -5.97 -5.60 9.96
C TYR A 64 -4.96 -4.71 10.72
N ASN A 65 -4.94 -4.84 12.02
CA ASN A 65 -4.16 -3.99 12.93
C ASN A 65 -4.49 -2.49 12.85
N GLY A 66 -5.72 -2.15 12.46
CA GLY A 66 -6.16 -0.77 12.41
C GLY A 66 -5.55 0.06 11.26
N LYS A 67 -5.00 -0.59 10.25
CA LYS A 67 -4.44 0.10 9.09
C LYS A 67 -5.55 0.65 8.21
N LEU A 68 -5.41 1.90 7.82
CA LEU A 68 -6.35 2.53 6.88
C LEU A 68 -5.97 2.15 5.45
N ARG A 69 -6.99 2.04 4.58
CA ARG A 69 -6.77 1.70 3.17
C ARG A 69 -6.35 2.94 2.40
N SER A 70 -5.49 2.73 1.42
CA SER A 70 -4.92 3.80 0.60
C SER A 70 -5.91 4.35 -0.43
N ALA A 71 -5.55 5.49 -1.02
CA ALA A 71 -6.26 6.02 -2.18
C ALA A 71 -6.04 5.14 -3.41
N GLU A 72 -6.96 5.24 -4.36
CA GLU A 72 -6.80 4.70 -5.71
C GLU A 72 -6.80 5.84 -6.73
N LEU A 73 -5.84 5.79 -7.62
CA LEU A 73 -5.68 6.77 -8.69
C LEU A 73 -5.80 6.06 -10.03
N LEU A 74 -6.43 6.73 -10.99
CA LEU A 74 -6.47 6.28 -12.38
C LEU A 74 -5.44 7.04 -13.18
N LEU A 75 -4.46 6.32 -13.73
CA LEU A 75 -3.51 6.87 -14.69
C LEU A 75 -4.07 6.67 -16.09
N ARG A 76 -4.32 7.76 -16.80
CA ARG A 76 -4.84 7.74 -18.17
C ARG A 76 -3.71 7.64 -19.18
N GLU A 77 -4.04 7.23 -20.40
CA GLU A 77 -3.07 7.08 -21.48
C GLU A 77 -2.38 8.40 -21.85
N ASP A 78 -3.05 9.54 -21.65
CA ASP A 78 -2.47 10.86 -21.87
C ASP A 78 -1.52 11.33 -20.76
N GLY A 79 -1.30 10.50 -19.73
CA GLY A 79 -0.45 10.81 -18.59
C GLY A 79 -1.16 11.56 -17.47
N SER A 80 -2.43 11.92 -17.63
CA SER A 80 -3.20 12.54 -16.56
C SER A 80 -3.55 11.54 -15.46
N VAL A 81 -3.69 12.03 -14.22
CA VAL A 81 -4.01 11.22 -13.05
C VAL A 81 -5.29 11.74 -12.42
N GLU A 82 -6.22 10.84 -12.15
CA GLU A 82 -7.50 11.16 -11.54
C GLU A 82 -7.69 10.35 -10.26
N LEU A 83 -8.11 11.03 -9.19
CA LEU A 83 -8.47 10.36 -7.94
C LEU A 83 -9.83 9.68 -8.11
N ILE A 84 -9.86 8.35 -8.08
CA ILE A 84 -11.10 7.58 -8.20
C ILE A 84 -11.60 7.05 -6.88
N ARG A 85 -10.74 6.96 -5.86
CA ARG A 85 -11.12 6.63 -4.49
C ARG A 85 -10.18 7.36 -3.54
N ARG A 86 -10.72 8.15 -2.63
CA ARG A 86 -9.90 8.82 -1.63
C ARG A 86 -9.34 7.82 -0.60
N ALA A 87 -8.25 8.16 0.04
CA ALA A 87 -7.73 7.38 1.16
C ALA A 87 -8.75 7.36 2.32
N GLU A 88 -8.75 6.25 3.06
CA GLU A 88 -9.58 6.14 4.26
C GLU A 88 -9.11 7.08 5.36
N THR A 89 -10.07 7.54 6.15
CA THR A 89 -9.86 8.26 7.39
C THR A 89 -10.32 7.41 8.57
N LEU A 90 -10.04 7.87 9.79
CA LEU A 90 -10.54 7.19 10.99
C LEU A 90 -12.07 7.15 11.03
N ASP A 91 -12.74 8.19 10.51
CA ASP A 91 -14.19 8.21 10.44
C ASP A 91 -14.72 7.07 9.55
N ASP A 92 -14.06 6.78 8.44
CA ASP A 92 -14.41 5.64 7.60
C ASP A 92 -14.23 4.31 8.34
N TYR A 93 -13.15 4.19 9.09
CA TYR A 93 -12.84 2.99 9.86
C TYR A 93 -13.89 2.70 10.93
N PHE A 94 -14.42 3.74 11.57
CA PHE A 94 -15.41 3.64 12.62
C PHE A 94 -16.86 3.81 12.14
N ALA A 95 -17.07 3.98 10.83
CA ALA A 95 -18.38 4.36 10.28
C ALA A 95 -19.52 3.40 10.63
N THR A 96 -19.20 2.10 10.77
CA THR A 96 -20.22 1.08 11.07
C THR A 96 -20.36 0.78 12.57
N LEU A 97 -19.58 1.44 13.41
CA LEU A 97 -19.70 1.24 14.85
C LEU A 97 -20.88 2.00 15.41
N ASP A 98 -21.67 1.33 16.23
CA ASP A 98 -22.75 1.92 17.00
C ASP A 98 -22.27 2.15 18.43
N ILE A 99 -21.88 3.38 18.73
CA ILE A 99 -21.27 3.71 20.03
C ILE A 99 -22.40 4.12 20.99
N PRO A 100 -22.56 3.40 22.12
CA PRO A 100 -23.58 3.73 23.11
C PRO A 100 -23.46 5.19 23.59
N GLY A 101 -24.64 5.80 23.80
CA GLY A 101 -24.82 7.22 24.00
C GLY A 101 -23.79 7.91 24.89
N GLY A 102 -23.13 8.93 24.35
CA GLY A 102 -22.27 9.82 25.08
C GLY A 102 -20.85 9.35 25.37
N LEU A 103 -20.51 8.10 25.08
CA LEU A 103 -19.16 7.60 25.37
C LEU A 103 -18.12 8.12 24.41
N MET A 104 -18.35 8.00 23.12
CA MET A 104 -17.48 8.51 22.08
C MET A 104 -18.26 8.56 20.78
N LYS A 105 -18.15 9.66 20.06
CA LYS A 105 -18.76 9.76 18.72
C LYS A 105 -17.69 10.10 17.70
N PRO A 106 -17.73 9.46 16.52
CA PRO A 106 -16.88 9.88 15.41
C PRO A 106 -17.14 11.36 15.09
N HIS A 107 -16.12 12.08 14.77
CA HIS A 107 -16.26 13.45 14.29
C HIS A 107 -16.85 13.45 12.89
N ALA A 108 -17.85 14.27 12.70
CA ALA A 108 -18.47 14.44 11.40
C ALA A 108 -17.56 15.28 10.48
#